data_c1eb8cc7d31893bb8525ea124e7b7227
#
_entry.id   c1eb8cc7d31893bb8525ea124e7b7227
#
_cell.length_a   1.000
_cell.length_b   1.000
_cell.length_c   1.000
_cell.angle_alpha   90.00
_cell.angle_beta   90.00
_cell.angle_gamma   90.00
#
_symmetry.space_group_name_H-M   'P 1'
#
loop_
_entity.id
_entity.type
_entity.pdbx_description
1 polymer ?
#
loop_
_entity_poly.entity_id
_entity_poly.type
_entity_poly.pdbx_seq_one_letter_code
_entity_poly.pdbx_strand_id
1 'polypeptide(L)'
;LGKAKYFSKLDLRSGYWQVRVDPSDIEKTAFRTQNGHHEFTVVPFGLQGAPSTFQRLMNHYLRPYLGKFVLVYLDDVLVYSNSIQEHFEHLEKVFKILQEKQLYAKGSKCDFCRTKIQFLGYIIEENKILTDPSKIDAIRDWPEPTTVREVRSFLGLANFYRRFVEKYSEIAKPLTDILKSTEFKDKFGHKFTKTAAITLDDKEKESFQRLKDALINAPCLLIH
;
A
#
# COMPACT_ATOMS: atom_id res chain seq x y z
N LEU A 1 14.27 -7.24 6.36
CA LEU A 1 13.45 -8.12 7.23
C LEU A 1 14.22 -9.41 7.56
N GLY A 2 14.93 -10.00 6.60
CA GLY A 2 15.86 -11.11 6.79
C GLY A 2 15.38 -12.17 7.81
N LYS A 3 16.17 -12.37 8.85
CA LYS A 3 15.94 -13.41 9.89
C LYS A 3 14.96 -13.00 11.00
N ALA A 4 14.20 -11.92 10.82
CA ALA A 4 13.27 -11.45 11.84
C ALA A 4 12.15 -12.46 12.10
N LYS A 5 11.83 -12.69 13.38
CA LYS A 5 10.83 -13.64 13.87
C LYS A 5 9.65 -12.98 14.55
N TYR A 6 9.87 -11.79 15.11
CA TYR A 6 8.86 -11.03 15.84
C TYR A 6 8.60 -9.71 15.15
N PHE A 7 7.32 -9.38 15.03
CA PHE A 7 6.85 -8.22 14.31
C PHE A 7 5.81 -7.48 15.15
N SER A 8 5.86 -6.15 15.09
CA SER A 8 4.78 -5.29 15.60
C SER A 8 4.45 -4.24 14.56
N LYS A 9 3.15 -4.06 14.32
CA LYS A 9 2.64 -2.99 13.44
C LYS A 9 1.98 -1.93 14.29
N LEU A 10 2.36 -0.69 14.09
CA LEU A 10 1.76 0.48 14.69
C LEU A 10 1.03 1.26 13.60
N ASP A 11 -0.26 1.57 13.84
CA ASP A 11 -1.09 2.43 12.98
C ASP A 11 -1.23 3.79 13.70
N LEU A 12 -0.76 4.85 13.09
CA LEU A 12 -0.84 6.19 13.66
C LEU A 12 -2.25 6.73 13.51
N ARG A 13 -2.84 7.18 14.62
CA ARG A 13 -4.22 7.69 14.65
C ARG A 13 -4.37 8.93 13.76
N SER A 14 -5.01 8.81 12.59
CA SER A 14 -5.24 9.95 11.69
C SER A 14 -3.95 10.73 11.44
N GLY A 15 -2.89 10.05 10.99
CA GLY A 15 -1.51 10.54 11.02
C GLY A 15 -1.32 11.97 10.53
N TYR A 16 -1.96 12.35 9.41
CA TYR A 16 -1.83 13.70 8.86
C TYR A 16 -2.30 14.80 9.83
N TRP A 17 -3.37 14.59 10.58
CA TRP A 17 -3.90 15.56 11.55
C TRP A 17 -2.99 15.76 12.77
N GLN A 18 -1.98 14.92 12.93
CA GLN A 18 -0.96 15.07 13.97
C GLN A 18 0.20 15.96 13.54
N VAL A 19 0.22 16.40 12.27
CA VAL A 19 1.25 17.26 11.72
C VAL A 19 0.70 18.68 11.57
N ARG A 20 1.39 19.66 12.14
CA ARG A 20 1.03 21.07 12.00
C ARG A 20 1.39 21.59 10.61
N VAL A 21 0.55 22.43 10.04
CA VAL A 21 0.86 23.23 8.86
C VAL A 21 1.81 24.34 9.28
N ASP A 22 2.79 24.64 8.44
CA ASP A 22 3.66 25.80 8.66
C ASP A 22 2.81 27.09 8.73
N PRO A 23 3.02 27.99 9.70
CA PRO A 23 2.24 29.22 9.82
C PRO A 23 2.15 30.03 8.52
N SER A 24 3.20 30.03 7.69
CA SER A 24 3.22 30.71 6.38
C SER A 24 2.37 30.04 5.29
N ASP A 25 1.91 28.82 5.53
CA ASP A 25 1.13 28.02 4.58
C ASP A 25 -0.33 27.81 5.01
N ILE A 26 -0.72 28.25 6.22
CA ILE A 26 -2.08 28.07 6.76
C ILE A 26 -3.12 28.68 5.81
N GLU A 27 -2.91 29.91 5.35
CA GLU A 27 -3.81 30.62 4.43
C GLU A 27 -4.07 29.85 3.11
N LYS A 28 -3.07 29.05 2.66
CA LYS A 28 -3.19 28.23 1.44
C LYS A 28 -4.16 27.05 1.60
N THR A 29 -4.57 26.74 2.83
CA THR A 29 -5.54 25.70 3.15
C THR A 29 -6.95 26.24 3.26
N ALA A 30 -7.18 27.53 3.02
CA ALA A 30 -8.44 28.21 3.22
C ALA A 30 -9.57 27.60 2.38
N PHE A 31 -10.74 27.44 3.01
CA PHE A 31 -11.96 27.00 2.36
C PHE A 31 -13.16 27.78 2.89
N ARG A 32 -14.22 27.88 2.09
CA ARG A 32 -15.42 28.61 2.43
C ARG A 32 -16.58 27.67 2.72
N THR A 33 -17.31 27.99 3.79
CA THR A 33 -18.57 27.35 4.14
C THR A 33 -19.69 28.38 4.29
N GLN A 34 -20.90 27.93 4.59
CA GLN A 34 -22.00 28.83 4.94
C GLN A 34 -21.71 29.67 6.20
N ASN A 35 -20.85 29.17 7.09
CA ASN A 35 -20.47 29.80 8.36
C ASN A 35 -19.24 30.72 8.25
N GLY A 36 -18.69 30.90 7.03
CA GLY A 36 -17.53 31.76 6.81
C GLY A 36 -16.33 31.05 6.19
N HIS A 37 -15.17 31.70 6.32
CA HIS A 37 -13.90 31.18 5.87
C HIS A 37 -13.21 30.46 7.02
N HIS A 38 -12.58 29.35 6.69
CA HIS A 38 -11.86 28.50 7.63
C HIS A 38 -10.52 28.09 7.03
N GLU A 39 -9.55 27.80 7.88
CA GLU A 39 -8.21 27.37 7.53
C GLU A 39 -7.80 26.17 8.39
N PHE A 40 -6.89 25.35 7.89
CA PHE A 40 -6.37 24.22 8.66
C PHE A 40 -5.04 24.59 9.32
N THR A 41 -4.96 24.39 10.63
CA THR A 41 -3.70 24.50 11.40
C THR A 41 -2.92 23.19 11.44
N VAL A 42 -3.55 22.11 10.99
CA VAL A 42 -2.95 20.76 10.83
C VAL A 42 -3.16 20.26 9.40
N VAL A 43 -2.33 19.34 8.94
CA VAL A 43 -2.39 18.82 7.56
C VAL A 43 -3.70 18.08 7.34
N PRO A 44 -4.63 18.59 6.50
CA PRO A 44 -5.87 17.89 6.20
C PRO A 44 -5.68 16.77 5.18
N PHE A 45 -6.62 15.83 5.17
CA PHE A 45 -6.73 14.88 4.06
C PHE A 45 -7.08 15.62 2.77
N GLY A 46 -6.51 15.15 1.65
CA GLY A 46 -6.79 15.70 0.32
C GLY A 46 -5.73 16.68 -0.20
N LEU A 47 -4.81 17.19 0.62
CA LEU A 47 -3.66 17.94 0.13
C LEU A 47 -2.73 17.01 -0.65
N GLN A 48 -2.39 17.39 -1.88
CA GLN A 48 -1.55 16.59 -2.79
C GLN A 48 -0.18 16.26 -2.19
N GLY A 49 0.42 17.17 -1.44
CA GLY A 49 1.73 17.01 -0.80
C GLY A 49 1.70 16.26 0.55
N ALA A 50 0.52 16.07 1.16
CA ALA A 50 0.42 15.52 2.52
C ALA A 50 1.09 14.15 2.69
N PRO A 51 0.87 13.14 1.80
CA PRO A 51 1.51 11.84 1.95
C PRO A 51 3.03 11.90 1.93
N SER A 52 3.60 12.66 0.99
CA SER A 52 5.05 12.79 0.85
C SER A 52 5.68 13.57 2.01
N THR A 53 5.00 14.58 2.52
CA THR A 53 5.45 15.35 3.69
C THR A 53 5.43 14.49 4.95
N PHE A 54 4.35 13.74 5.16
CA PHE A 54 4.23 12.83 6.29
C PHE A 54 5.28 11.72 6.24
N GLN A 55 5.49 11.10 5.08
CA GLN A 55 6.53 10.09 4.89
C GLN A 55 7.93 10.64 5.22
N ARG A 56 8.26 11.86 4.77
CA ARG A 56 9.54 12.51 5.09
C ARG A 56 9.69 12.78 6.58
N LEU A 57 8.62 13.23 7.24
CA LEU A 57 8.59 13.48 8.68
C LEU A 57 8.88 12.20 9.46
N MET A 58 8.16 11.13 9.16
CA MET A 58 8.34 9.83 9.80
C MET A 58 9.73 9.25 9.55
N ASN A 59 10.23 9.35 8.32
CA ASN A 59 11.59 8.95 7.98
C ASN A 59 12.64 9.77 8.75
N HIS A 60 12.40 11.05 8.97
CA HIS A 60 13.29 11.91 9.75
C HIS A 60 13.32 11.48 11.22
N TYR A 61 12.16 11.28 11.84
CA TYR A 61 12.07 10.92 13.24
C TYR A 61 12.61 9.53 13.56
N LEU A 62 12.33 8.55 12.71
CA LEU A 62 12.76 7.18 12.89
C LEU A 62 14.09 6.85 12.17
N ARG A 63 14.77 7.85 11.61
CA ARG A 63 16.02 7.71 10.83
C ARG A 63 17.08 6.80 11.48
N PRO A 64 17.35 6.87 12.80
CA PRO A 64 18.36 6.00 13.43
C PRO A 64 18.06 4.51 13.30
N TYR A 65 16.81 4.13 13.11
CA TYR A 65 16.29 2.77 13.17
C TYR A 65 15.79 2.24 11.82
N LEU A 66 15.61 3.13 10.82
CA LEU A 66 15.16 2.75 9.49
C LEU A 66 16.13 1.75 8.84
N GLY A 67 15.56 0.67 8.28
CA GLY A 67 16.32 -0.40 7.62
C GLY A 67 17.10 -1.32 8.57
N LYS A 68 17.17 -1.00 9.88
CA LYS A 68 17.78 -1.86 10.91
C LYS A 68 16.71 -2.78 11.53
N PHE A 69 15.70 -2.18 12.15
CA PHE A 69 14.59 -2.88 12.77
C PHE A 69 13.24 -2.14 12.64
N VAL A 70 13.19 -1.08 11.83
CA VAL A 70 11.97 -0.31 11.56
C VAL A 70 11.80 -0.11 10.06
N LEU A 71 10.58 -0.35 9.56
CA LEU A 71 10.11 0.10 8.27
C LEU A 71 8.94 1.05 8.48
N VAL A 72 8.87 2.08 7.65
CA VAL A 72 7.79 3.08 7.68
C VAL A 72 7.21 3.25 6.29
N TYR A 73 5.92 3.20 6.21
CA TYR A 73 5.18 3.58 5.01
C TYR A 73 3.94 4.38 5.40
N LEU A 74 4.03 5.70 5.21
CA LEU A 74 3.02 6.65 5.69
C LEU A 74 2.76 6.46 7.19
N ASP A 75 1.53 6.18 7.59
CA ASP A 75 1.06 5.97 8.96
C ASP A 75 1.28 4.54 9.49
N ASP A 76 1.72 3.61 8.64
CA ASP A 76 2.07 2.25 9.04
C ASP A 76 3.56 2.14 9.43
N VAL A 77 3.84 1.81 10.67
CA VAL A 77 5.20 1.55 11.19
C VAL A 77 5.32 0.07 11.53
N LEU A 78 6.28 -0.62 10.93
CA LEU A 78 6.61 -2.01 11.25
C LEU A 78 7.91 -2.07 12.03
N VAL A 79 7.87 -2.64 13.22
CA VAL A 79 9.04 -2.98 14.05
C VAL A 79 9.28 -4.48 13.92
N TYR A 80 10.53 -4.90 13.70
CA TYR A 80 10.89 -6.30 13.53
C TYR A 80 12.19 -6.66 14.25
N SER A 81 12.30 -7.90 14.71
CA SER A 81 13.43 -8.35 15.55
C SER A 81 13.63 -9.86 15.46
N ASN A 82 14.84 -10.33 15.79
CA ASN A 82 15.17 -11.75 15.73
C ASN A 82 14.75 -12.51 16.99
N SER A 83 14.66 -11.84 18.13
CA SER A 83 14.22 -12.41 19.41
C SER A 83 13.17 -11.53 20.08
N ILE A 84 12.39 -12.11 20.99
CA ILE A 84 11.36 -11.37 21.74
C ILE A 84 11.98 -10.33 22.67
N GLN A 85 13.13 -10.63 23.28
CA GLN A 85 13.84 -9.71 24.14
C GLN A 85 14.28 -8.45 23.38
N GLU A 86 14.95 -8.65 22.26
CA GLU A 86 15.35 -7.57 21.35
C GLU A 86 14.14 -6.78 20.85
N HIS A 87 13.00 -7.45 20.66
CA HIS A 87 11.77 -6.82 20.18
C HIS A 87 11.20 -5.81 21.18
N PHE A 88 11.22 -6.13 22.47
CA PHE A 88 10.82 -5.18 23.52
C PHE A 88 11.71 -3.95 23.55
N GLU A 89 13.02 -4.12 23.43
CA GLU A 89 13.97 -3.00 23.37
C GLU A 89 13.74 -2.11 22.13
N HIS A 90 13.45 -2.72 20.99
CA HIS A 90 13.14 -2.00 19.77
C HIS A 90 11.83 -1.21 19.89
N LEU A 91 10.78 -1.83 20.46
CA LEU A 91 9.51 -1.15 20.70
C LEU A 91 9.67 0.03 21.66
N GLU A 92 10.43 -0.13 22.75
CA GLU A 92 10.70 0.96 23.69
C GLU A 92 11.35 2.16 23.00
N LYS A 93 12.37 1.92 22.16
CA LYS A 93 13.04 2.97 21.38
C LYS A 93 12.08 3.70 20.44
N VAL A 94 11.20 2.96 19.76
CA VAL A 94 10.21 3.54 18.86
C VAL A 94 9.17 4.34 19.63
N PHE A 95 8.62 3.80 20.73
CA PHE A 95 7.65 4.51 21.57
C PHE A 95 8.21 5.78 22.19
N LYS A 96 9.46 5.77 22.61
CA LYS A 96 10.13 6.97 23.13
C LYS A 96 10.15 8.09 22.09
N ILE A 97 10.48 7.79 20.83
CA ILE A 97 10.41 8.79 19.74
C ILE A 97 8.98 9.27 19.51
N LEU A 98 8.01 8.35 19.42
CA LEU A 98 6.61 8.73 19.23
C LEU A 98 6.13 9.65 20.35
N GLN A 99 6.47 9.35 21.60
CA GLN A 99 6.15 10.18 22.78
C GLN A 99 6.81 11.55 22.70
N GLU A 100 8.12 11.63 22.43
CA GLU A 100 8.87 12.88 22.31
C GLU A 100 8.33 13.77 21.17
N LYS A 101 7.84 13.16 20.08
CA LYS A 101 7.26 13.88 18.92
C LYS A 101 5.76 14.07 19.02
N GLN A 102 5.14 13.67 20.13
CA GLN A 102 3.69 13.76 20.35
C GLN A 102 2.88 13.05 19.24
N LEU A 103 3.35 11.90 18.77
CA LEU A 103 2.66 11.06 17.81
C LEU A 103 1.94 9.92 18.53
N TYR A 104 0.67 9.75 18.19
CA TYR A 104 -0.22 8.81 18.86
C TYR A 104 -0.60 7.65 17.93
N ALA A 105 -0.41 6.44 18.38
CA ALA A 105 -0.88 5.24 17.72
C ALA A 105 -2.30 4.87 18.16
N LYS A 106 -3.06 4.25 17.27
CA LYS A 106 -4.40 3.73 17.57
C LYS A 106 -4.28 2.28 18.03
N GLY A 107 -4.26 2.05 19.35
CA GLY A 107 -4.01 0.73 19.95
C GLY A 107 -4.88 -0.40 19.37
N SER A 108 -6.17 -0.13 19.06
CA SER A 108 -7.08 -1.13 18.48
C SER A 108 -6.74 -1.55 17.04
N LYS A 109 -5.81 -0.84 16.39
CA LYS A 109 -5.31 -1.14 15.03
C LYS A 109 -3.83 -1.57 15.03
N CYS A 110 -3.24 -1.65 16.22
CA CYS A 110 -1.85 -2.10 16.38
C CYS A 110 -1.82 -3.60 16.66
N ASP A 111 -0.84 -4.27 16.07
CA ASP A 111 -0.51 -5.66 16.39
C ASP A 111 0.87 -5.69 17.04
N PHE A 112 1.00 -6.44 18.14
CA PHE A 112 2.25 -6.52 18.89
C PHE A 112 2.77 -7.95 18.99
N CYS A 113 4.10 -8.10 18.91
CA CYS A 113 4.84 -9.34 19.16
C CYS A 113 4.30 -10.55 18.36
N ARG A 114 3.90 -10.32 17.11
CA ARG A 114 3.39 -11.39 16.23
C ARG A 114 4.55 -12.10 15.53
N THR A 115 4.42 -13.40 15.31
CA THR A 115 5.34 -14.18 14.45
C THR A 115 4.92 -14.16 12.99
N LYS A 116 3.69 -13.72 12.73
CA LYS A 116 3.09 -13.54 11.41
C LYS A 116 2.23 -12.27 11.44
N ILE A 117 2.44 -11.38 10.47
CA ILE A 117 1.76 -10.08 10.46
C ILE A 117 1.36 -9.66 9.05
N GLN A 118 0.21 -8.98 8.96
CA GLN A 118 -0.23 -8.33 7.72
C GLN A 118 0.34 -6.91 7.65
N PHE A 119 1.11 -6.64 6.59
CA PHE A 119 1.71 -5.34 6.35
C PHE A 119 1.72 -5.00 4.86
N LEU A 120 1.18 -3.83 4.51
CA LEU A 120 1.11 -3.30 3.14
C LEU A 120 0.57 -4.31 2.11
N GLY A 121 -0.47 -5.07 2.47
CA GLY A 121 -1.11 -6.04 1.57
C GLY A 121 -0.36 -7.36 1.40
N TYR A 122 0.65 -7.61 2.22
CA TYR A 122 1.39 -8.86 2.30
C TYR A 122 1.27 -9.47 3.69
N ILE A 123 1.46 -10.77 3.77
CA ILE A 123 1.71 -11.46 5.02
C ILE A 123 3.21 -11.68 5.15
N ILE A 124 3.77 -11.23 6.28
CA ILE A 124 5.18 -11.38 6.61
C ILE A 124 5.31 -12.39 7.75
N GLU A 125 6.18 -13.36 7.59
CA GLU A 125 6.61 -14.31 8.62
C GLU A 125 8.13 -14.56 8.49
N GLU A 126 8.71 -15.35 9.39
CA GLU A 126 10.15 -15.62 9.37
C GLU A 126 10.64 -16.04 7.98
N ASN A 127 11.56 -15.25 7.39
CA ASN A 127 12.18 -15.47 6.07
C ASN A 127 11.20 -15.52 4.88
N LYS A 128 9.92 -15.18 5.05
CA LYS A 128 8.94 -15.32 3.98
C LYS A 128 8.02 -14.10 3.85
N ILE A 129 7.69 -13.79 2.62
CA ILE A 129 6.59 -12.90 2.26
C ILE A 129 5.57 -13.73 1.48
N LEU A 130 4.32 -13.65 1.88
CA LEU A 130 3.19 -14.34 1.24
C LEU A 130 2.19 -13.30 0.75
N THR A 131 1.35 -13.74 -0.16
CA THR A 131 0.18 -12.97 -0.59
C THR A 131 -0.86 -12.90 0.53
N ASP A 132 -1.64 -11.82 0.56
CA ASP A 132 -2.76 -11.68 1.49
C ASP A 132 -3.92 -12.61 1.05
N PRO A 133 -4.37 -13.56 1.90
CA PRO A 133 -5.45 -14.49 1.56
C PRO A 133 -6.72 -13.77 1.11
N SER A 134 -7.10 -12.67 1.75
CA SER A 134 -8.30 -11.90 1.38
C SER A 134 -8.24 -11.33 -0.03
N LYS A 135 -7.03 -10.99 -0.51
CA LYS A 135 -6.81 -10.50 -1.88
C LYS A 135 -6.81 -11.66 -2.88
N ILE A 136 -6.29 -12.82 -2.48
CA ILE A 136 -6.31 -14.02 -3.30
C ILE A 136 -7.73 -14.55 -3.46
N ASP A 137 -8.55 -14.54 -2.42
CA ASP A 137 -9.96 -14.88 -2.51
C ASP A 137 -10.70 -13.95 -3.47
N ALA A 138 -10.45 -12.63 -3.38
CA ALA A 138 -11.01 -11.67 -4.32
C ALA A 138 -10.59 -11.95 -5.78
N ILE A 139 -9.36 -12.43 -6.02
CA ILE A 139 -8.89 -12.82 -7.36
C ILE A 139 -9.59 -14.11 -7.80
N ARG A 140 -9.74 -15.11 -6.91
CA ARG A 140 -10.42 -16.36 -7.19
C ARG A 140 -11.85 -16.15 -7.64
N ASP A 141 -12.57 -15.27 -6.95
CA ASP A 141 -13.98 -14.99 -7.19
C ASP A 141 -14.19 -13.92 -8.27
N TRP A 142 -13.12 -13.39 -8.88
CA TRP A 142 -13.22 -12.35 -9.89
C TRP A 142 -13.93 -12.87 -11.14
N PRO A 143 -15.04 -12.23 -11.55
CA PRO A 143 -15.76 -12.63 -12.76
C PRO A 143 -14.97 -12.33 -14.03
N GLU A 144 -15.31 -12.98 -15.12
CA GLU A 144 -14.76 -12.65 -16.45
C GLU A 144 -15.06 -11.17 -16.78
N PRO A 145 -14.03 -10.36 -17.11
CA PRO A 145 -14.23 -8.96 -17.42
C PRO A 145 -15.07 -8.75 -18.68
N THR A 146 -16.07 -7.89 -18.59
CA THR A 146 -16.94 -7.48 -19.70
C THR A 146 -16.69 -6.04 -20.15
N THR A 147 -15.84 -5.32 -19.45
CA THR A 147 -15.46 -3.94 -19.77
C THR A 147 -13.95 -3.73 -19.64
N VAL A 148 -13.43 -2.78 -20.41
CA VAL A 148 -12.01 -2.36 -20.32
C VAL A 148 -11.65 -1.90 -18.89
N ARG A 149 -12.59 -1.29 -18.17
CA ARG A 149 -12.40 -0.86 -16.79
C ARG A 149 -12.17 -2.07 -15.86
N GLU A 150 -12.93 -3.14 -16.04
CA GLU A 150 -12.78 -4.36 -15.24
C GLU A 150 -11.45 -5.05 -15.52
N VAL A 151 -11.02 -5.13 -16.81
CA VAL A 151 -9.67 -5.61 -17.17
C VAL A 151 -8.59 -4.80 -16.45
N ARG A 152 -8.71 -3.47 -16.47
CA ARG A 152 -7.75 -2.59 -15.79
C ARG A 152 -7.73 -2.82 -14.27
N SER A 153 -8.90 -2.99 -13.65
CA SER A 153 -9.03 -3.26 -12.22
C SER A 153 -8.41 -4.61 -11.84
N PHE A 154 -8.70 -5.65 -12.62
CA PHE A 154 -8.10 -6.97 -12.45
C PHE A 154 -6.58 -6.94 -12.58
N LEU A 155 -6.06 -6.37 -13.67
CA LEU A 155 -4.63 -6.22 -13.90
C LEU A 155 -3.96 -5.36 -12.83
N GLY A 156 -4.64 -4.34 -12.29
CA GLY A 156 -4.15 -3.53 -11.18
C GLY A 156 -3.87 -4.37 -9.94
N LEU A 157 -4.81 -5.24 -9.55
CA LEU A 157 -4.64 -6.16 -8.42
C LEU A 157 -3.60 -7.25 -8.73
N ALA A 158 -3.67 -7.86 -9.91
CA ALA A 158 -2.72 -8.88 -10.33
C ALA A 158 -1.27 -8.36 -10.38
N ASN A 159 -1.06 -7.13 -10.88
CA ASN A 159 0.25 -6.50 -10.95
C ASN A 159 0.86 -6.21 -9.58
N PHE A 160 0.04 -5.99 -8.55
CA PHE A 160 0.53 -5.83 -7.18
C PHE A 160 1.29 -7.07 -6.70
N TYR A 161 0.82 -8.27 -7.08
CA TYR A 161 1.43 -9.55 -6.75
C TYR A 161 2.32 -10.13 -7.86
N ARG A 162 2.68 -9.36 -8.88
CA ARG A 162 3.44 -9.83 -10.05
C ARG A 162 4.75 -10.54 -9.73
N ARG A 163 5.37 -10.19 -8.58
CA ARG A 163 6.64 -10.81 -8.12
C ARG A 163 6.48 -12.28 -7.73
N PHE A 164 5.27 -12.71 -7.46
CA PHE A 164 4.92 -14.08 -7.08
C PHE A 164 4.59 -14.94 -8.31
N VAL A 165 4.51 -14.36 -9.49
CA VAL A 165 4.12 -15.05 -10.73
C VAL A 165 5.30 -15.06 -11.69
N GLU A 166 5.80 -16.26 -11.98
CA GLU A 166 6.84 -16.44 -12.99
C GLU A 166 6.29 -16.04 -14.38
N LYS A 167 7.11 -15.32 -15.16
CA LYS A 167 6.74 -14.83 -16.50
C LYS A 167 5.43 -14.01 -16.55
N TYR A 168 5.12 -13.30 -15.47
CA TYR A 168 3.92 -12.47 -15.35
C TYR A 168 3.62 -11.65 -16.62
N SER A 169 4.65 -10.98 -17.17
CA SER A 169 4.48 -10.10 -18.33
C SER A 169 4.03 -10.83 -19.60
N GLU A 170 4.48 -12.08 -19.79
CA GLU A 170 4.08 -12.93 -20.92
C GLU A 170 2.63 -13.36 -20.76
N ILE A 171 2.24 -13.80 -19.56
CA ILE A 171 0.88 -14.24 -19.25
C ILE A 171 -0.11 -13.06 -19.37
N ALA A 172 0.25 -11.89 -18.82
CA ALA A 172 -0.61 -10.71 -18.79
C ALA A 172 -0.70 -9.96 -20.14
N LYS A 173 0.16 -10.28 -21.13
CA LYS A 173 0.26 -9.55 -22.38
C LYS A 173 -1.06 -9.42 -23.14
N PRO A 174 -1.84 -10.50 -23.39
CA PRO A 174 -3.11 -10.38 -24.11
C PRO A 174 -4.06 -9.38 -23.46
N LEU A 175 -4.25 -9.44 -22.15
CA LEU A 175 -5.10 -8.50 -21.42
C LEU A 175 -4.54 -7.07 -21.41
N THR A 176 -3.22 -6.92 -21.37
CA THR A 176 -2.57 -5.59 -21.42
C THR A 176 -2.75 -4.94 -22.80
N ASP A 177 -2.75 -5.73 -23.88
CA ASP A 177 -2.93 -5.23 -25.24
C ASP A 177 -4.37 -4.69 -25.46
N ILE A 178 -5.40 -5.25 -24.79
CA ILE A 178 -6.75 -4.65 -24.73
C ILE A 178 -6.68 -3.20 -24.21
N LEU A 179 -5.92 -2.95 -23.15
CA LEU A 179 -5.83 -1.61 -22.57
C LEU A 179 -5.16 -0.62 -23.53
N LYS A 180 -4.15 -1.07 -24.29
CA LYS A 180 -3.45 -0.23 -25.27
C LYS A 180 -4.33 0.10 -26.46
N SER A 181 -5.09 -0.87 -26.98
CA SER A 181 -5.98 -0.69 -28.13
C SER A 181 -7.14 0.25 -27.85
N THR A 182 -7.46 0.48 -26.58
CA THR A 182 -8.57 1.33 -26.13
C THR A 182 -8.12 2.69 -25.57
N GLU A 183 -6.81 2.98 -25.57
CA GLU A 183 -6.29 4.30 -25.22
C GLU A 183 -6.42 5.25 -26.41
N PHE A 184 -7.12 6.37 -26.18
CA PHE A 184 -7.27 7.47 -27.14
C PHE A 184 -6.61 8.72 -26.56
N LYS A 185 -6.21 9.65 -27.45
CA LYS A 185 -5.78 10.99 -27.05
C LYS A 185 -6.85 11.99 -27.47
N ASP A 186 -7.16 12.94 -26.60
CA ASP A 186 -7.97 14.09 -26.97
C ASP A 186 -7.18 15.07 -27.87
N LYS A 187 -7.84 16.11 -28.34
CA LYS A 187 -7.21 17.15 -29.17
C LYS A 187 -6.09 17.93 -28.47
N PHE A 188 -5.96 17.78 -27.15
CA PHE A 188 -4.91 18.42 -26.34
C PHE A 188 -3.81 17.40 -25.94
N GLY A 189 -3.88 16.16 -26.42
CA GLY A 189 -2.92 15.11 -26.12
C GLY A 189 -3.17 14.35 -24.81
N HIS A 190 -4.24 14.64 -24.07
CA HIS A 190 -4.59 13.90 -22.86
C HIS A 190 -5.10 12.50 -23.23
N LYS A 191 -4.52 11.51 -22.58
CA LYS A 191 -4.96 10.12 -22.73
C LYS A 191 -6.27 9.88 -21.99
N PHE A 192 -7.24 9.28 -22.67
CA PHE A 192 -8.47 8.77 -22.07
C PHE A 192 -8.77 7.36 -22.59
N THR A 193 -9.49 6.59 -21.78
CA THR A 193 -9.92 5.25 -22.18
C THR A 193 -11.43 5.26 -22.32
N LYS A 194 -11.95 4.84 -23.47
CA LYS A 194 -13.38 4.59 -23.60
C LYS A 194 -13.77 3.44 -22.68
N THR A 195 -14.79 3.63 -21.87
CA THR A 195 -15.46 2.56 -21.13
C THR A 195 -16.29 1.78 -22.12
N ALA A 196 -15.64 0.93 -22.92
CA ALA A 196 -16.32 0.11 -23.90
C ALA A 196 -16.63 -1.25 -23.29
N ALA A 197 -17.80 -1.79 -23.63
CA ALA A 197 -18.08 -3.21 -23.44
C ALA A 197 -17.11 -4.00 -24.34
N ILE A 198 -16.59 -5.09 -23.83
CA ILE A 198 -15.69 -6.00 -24.53
C ILE A 198 -16.18 -7.43 -24.36
N THR A 199 -15.80 -8.26 -25.30
CA THR A 199 -15.88 -9.73 -25.16
C THR A 199 -14.48 -10.25 -25.36
N LEU A 200 -13.97 -10.97 -24.36
CA LEU A 200 -12.63 -11.54 -24.41
C LEU A 200 -12.60 -12.64 -25.50
N ASP A 201 -11.55 -12.65 -26.31
CA ASP A 201 -11.25 -13.77 -27.20
C ASP A 201 -10.67 -14.97 -26.41
N ASP A 202 -10.45 -16.09 -27.09
CA ASP A 202 -9.98 -17.32 -26.41
C ASP A 202 -8.58 -17.14 -25.77
N LYS A 203 -7.69 -16.34 -26.39
CA LYS A 203 -6.34 -16.06 -25.85
C LYS A 203 -6.41 -15.16 -24.63
N GLU A 204 -7.31 -14.18 -24.65
CA GLU A 204 -7.53 -13.26 -23.54
C GLU A 204 -8.18 -13.97 -22.36
N LYS A 205 -9.13 -14.88 -22.59
CA LYS A 205 -9.72 -15.75 -21.57
C LYS A 205 -8.69 -16.69 -20.97
N GLU A 206 -7.88 -17.33 -21.81
CA GLU A 206 -6.78 -18.17 -21.33
C GLU A 206 -5.79 -17.36 -20.45
N SER A 207 -5.41 -16.17 -20.90
CA SER A 207 -4.55 -15.25 -20.15
C SER A 207 -5.15 -14.89 -18.80
N PHE A 208 -6.45 -14.56 -18.76
CA PHE A 208 -7.18 -14.23 -17.54
C PHE A 208 -7.17 -15.42 -16.55
N GLN A 209 -7.52 -16.63 -17.03
CA GLN A 209 -7.55 -17.80 -16.17
C GLN A 209 -6.15 -18.19 -15.68
N ARG A 210 -5.14 -18.17 -16.55
CA ARG A 210 -3.74 -18.46 -16.18
C ARG A 210 -3.21 -17.50 -15.11
N LEU A 211 -3.54 -16.21 -15.20
CA LEU A 211 -3.17 -15.23 -14.15
C LEU A 211 -3.87 -15.53 -12.84
N LYS A 212 -5.17 -15.88 -12.85
CA LYS A 212 -5.90 -16.29 -11.64
C LYS A 212 -5.23 -17.50 -10.99
N ASP A 213 -4.99 -18.54 -11.77
CA ASP A 213 -4.40 -19.79 -11.28
C ASP A 213 -2.98 -19.59 -10.73
N ALA A 214 -2.16 -18.78 -11.43
CA ALA A 214 -0.81 -18.45 -10.98
C ALA A 214 -0.80 -17.65 -9.67
N LEU A 215 -1.76 -16.75 -9.46
CA LEU A 215 -1.86 -15.95 -8.24
C LEU A 215 -2.44 -16.75 -7.07
N ILE A 216 -3.43 -17.63 -7.33
CA ILE A 216 -4.03 -18.51 -6.32
C ILE A 216 -2.99 -19.51 -5.81
N ASN A 217 -2.17 -20.06 -6.71
CA ASN A 217 -1.11 -21.03 -6.38
C ASN A 217 0.26 -20.38 -6.15
N ALA A 218 0.29 -19.07 -5.95
CA ALA A 218 1.53 -18.30 -5.86
C ALA A 218 2.44 -18.82 -4.73
N PRO A 219 3.72 -19.08 -5.03
CA PRO A 219 4.69 -19.50 -4.02
C PRO A 219 4.96 -18.36 -3.03
N CYS A 220 5.48 -18.70 -1.84
CA CYS A 220 6.04 -17.70 -0.96
C CYS A 220 7.35 -17.15 -1.53
N LEU A 221 7.61 -15.85 -1.35
CA LEU A 221 8.92 -15.26 -1.63
C LEU A 221 9.82 -15.42 -0.40
N LEU A 222 10.99 -15.98 -0.59
CA LEU A 222 12.02 -16.05 0.44
C LEU A 222 12.73 -14.69 0.56
N ILE A 223 12.98 -14.25 1.79
CA ILE A 223 13.78 -13.05 2.09
C ILE A 223 15.20 -13.52 2.43
N HIS A 224 16.16 -13.17 1.62
CA HIS A 224 17.58 -13.44 1.87
C HIS A 224 18.25 -12.32 2.65
#